data_a479ae862a6ad41602478677ec9fdcfc
#
_entry.id   a479ae862a6ad41602478677ec9fdcfc
#
_cell.length_a   1.000
_cell.length_b   1.000
_cell.length_c   1.000
_cell.angle_alpha   90.00
_cell.angle_beta   90.00
_cell.angle_gamma   90.00
#
_symmetry.space_group_name_H-M   'P 1'
#
loop_
_entity.id
_entity.type
_entity.pdbx_description
1 polymer ?
#
loop_
_entity_poly.entity_id
_entity_poly.type
_entity_poly.pdbx_seq_one_letter_code
_entity_poly.pdbx_strand_id
1 'polypeptide(L)'
;MGTDRPNGSLYTKIENRIATIEFAHPASNSFVSEMLKRLADEFNTLSKNPEVSLVLLKSEGERAFCAGASFDELLAISNSSEGKAFFSGFAHVINAMRTCKKPVIGRVQGKTVGGGVGLAAVCDYVFATEAAAVKLSEISIGIAPLVIAPAVERKIGKAGLAELALSPTEWKNAYWAKEKGLYAKVFQSTKEMDKELDFYLQKMASYNPEALEKMKRALWIGTEHWDALLLERAEQSGQLALSEDTKKTLAAFKK
;
A
#
# COMPACT_ATOMS: atom_id res chain seq x y z
N MET A 1 -11.11 -13.68 19.43
CA MET A 1 -10.20 -14.84 19.54
C MET A 1 -9.03 -14.53 18.62
N GLY A 2 -7.88 -14.15 19.18
CA GLY A 2 -6.66 -13.95 18.40
C GLY A 2 -6.16 -15.30 17.94
N THR A 3 -6.39 -15.65 16.68
CA THR A 3 -5.69 -16.76 16.06
C THR A 3 -4.22 -16.38 16.00
N ASP A 4 -3.37 -17.22 16.57
CA ASP A 4 -1.91 -17.11 16.47
C ASP A 4 -1.53 -17.21 14.99
N ARG A 5 -1.27 -16.05 14.35
CA ARG A 5 -0.90 -15.93 12.94
C ARG A 5 0.43 -15.17 12.83
N PRO A 6 1.53 -15.79 13.24
CA PRO A 6 2.83 -15.11 13.33
C PRO A 6 3.28 -14.51 11.98
N ASN A 7 2.87 -15.12 10.87
CA ASN A 7 3.19 -14.68 9.51
C ASN A 7 2.08 -13.82 8.87
N GLY A 8 1.10 -13.40 9.66
CA GLY A 8 -0.05 -12.65 9.16
C GLY A 8 -1.06 -13.48 8.38
N SER A 9 -2.02 -12.81 7.78
CA SER A 9 -3.08 -13.43 6.97
C SER A 9 -3.47 -12.55 5.79
N LEU A 10 -3.95 -13.18 4.73
CA LEU A 10 -4.53 -12.52 3.57
C LEU A 10 -5.69 -13.39 3.08
N TYR A 11 -6.88 -12.82 3.07
CA TYR A 11 -8.11 -13.48 2.65
C TYR A 11 -8.80 -12.69 1.57
N THR A 12 -9.39 -13.39 0.61
CA THR A 12 -10.25 -12.80 -0.41
C THR A 12 -11.64 -13.40 -0.34
N LYS A 13 -12.65 -12.52 -0.38
CA LYS A 13 -14.07 -12.88 -0.47
C LYS A 13 -14.67 -12.14 -1.65
N ILE A 14 -15.46 -12.84 -2.47
CA ILE A 14 -16.16 -12.25 -3.62
C ILE A 14 -17.66 -12.30 -3.34
N GLU A 15 -18.30 -11.15 -3.30
CA GLU A 15 -19.75 -11.00 -3.12
C GLU A 15 -20.23 -9.81 -3.95
N ASN A 16 -21.38 -9.96 -4.61
CA ASN A 16 -22.01 -8.87 -5.37
C ASN A 16 -21.07 -8.18 -6.36
N ARG A 17 -20.18 -8.96 -7.01
CA ARG A 17 -19.15 -8.50 -7.96
C ARG A 17 -18.04 -7.65 -7.33
N ILE A 18 -17.93 -7.65 -6.03
CA ILE A 18 -16.88 -6.97 -5.26
C ILE A 18 -15.95 -8.03 -4.68
N ALA A 19 -14.66 -7.99 -5.00
CA ALA A 19 -13.65 -8.78 -4.34
C ALA A 19 -13.08 -7.98 -3.18
N THR A 20 -13.25 -8.45 -1.96
CA THR A 20 -12.65 -7.85 -0.77
C THR A 20 -11.40 -8.62 -0.40
N ILE A 21 -10.24 -7.97 -0.50
CA ILE A 21 -8.96 -8.46 0.03
C ILE A 21 -8.77 -7.86 1.42
N GLU A 22 -8.68 -8.72 2.43
CA GLU A 22 -8.41 -8.34 3.81
C GLU A 22 -7.10 -8.94 4.27
N PHE A 23 -6.18 -8.09 4.73
CA PHE A 23 -4.89 -8.51 5.26
C PHE A 23 -4.74 -8.16 6.73
N ALA A 24 -3.94 -8.96 7.45
CA ALA A 24 -3.59 -8.69 8.83
C ALA A 24 -2.19 -9.20 9.15
N HIS A 25 -1.51 -8.51 10.07
CA HIS A 25 -0.27 -8.98 10.67
C HIS A 25 -0.16 -8.45 12.11
N PRO A 26 0.34 -9.26 13.08
CA PRO A 26 0.47 -8.84 14.48
C PRO A 26 1.32 -7.56 14.64
N ALA A 27 2.35 -7.38 13.81
CA ALA A 27 3.19 -6.18 13.78
C ALA A 27 2.51 -5.03 12.99
N SER A 28 1.35 -4.56 13.48
CA SER A 28 0.62 -3.40 12.92
C SER A 28 0.34 -3.51 11.42
N ASN A 29 -0.07 -4.70 10.97
CA ASN A 29 -0.38 -4.98 9.57
C ASN A 29 0.80 -4.71 8.61
N SER A 30 2.05 -4.94 9.08
CA SER A 30 3.22 -4.94 8.21
C SER A 30 3.21 -6.15 7.28
N PHE A 31 3.89 -6.04 6.16
CA PHE A 31 3.97 -7.11 5.18
C PHE A 31 5.30 -7.85 5.27
N VAL A 32 5.24 -9.15 5.48
CA VAL A 32 6.34 -10.06 5.17
C VAL A 32 6.37 -10.34 3.67
N SER A 33 7.52 -10.73 3.14
CA SER A 33 7.74 -10.96 1.70
C SER A 33 6.74 -11.94 1.09
N GLU A 34 6.38 -13.01 1.82
CA GLU A 34 5.39 -13.99 1.37
C GLU A 34 3.99 -13.38 1.23
N MET A 35 3.58 -12.49 2.15
CA MET A 35 2.29 -11.81 2.04
C MET A 35 2.25 -10.85 0.86
N LEU A 36 3.35 -10.13 0.56
CA LEU A 36 3.45 -9.26 -0.61
C LEU A 36 3.32 -10.07 -1.91
N LYS A 37 4.00 -11.21 -1.98
CA LYS A 37 3.88 -12.11 -3.14
C LYS A 37 2.43 -12.57 -3.33
N ARG A 38 1.78 -13.06 -2.27
CA ARG A 38 0.38 -13.50 -2.33
C ARG A 38 -0.56 -12.37 -2.72
N LEU A 39 -0.34 -11.16 -2.23
CA LEU A 39 -1.15 -9.99 -2.58
C LEU A 39 -1.01 -9.64 -4.07
N ALA A 40 0.19 -9.68 -4.63
CA ALA A 40 0.42 -9.46 -6.05
C ALA A 40 -0.27 -10.54 -6.92
N ASP A 41 -0.12 -11.82 -6.53
CA ASP A 41 -0.76 -12.95 -7.22
C ASP A 41 -2.29 -12.83 -7.18
N GLU A 42 -2.86 -12.38 -6.06
CA GLU A 42 -4.29 -12.17 -5.90
C GLU A 42 -4.82 -11.08 -6.85
N PHE A 43 -4.17 -9.92 -6.94
CA PHE A 43 -4.54 -8.88 -7.91
C PHE A 43 -4.46 -9.36 -9.35
N ASN A 44 -3.44 -10.15 -9.70
CA ASN A 44 -3.30 -10.74 -11.03
C ASN A 44 -4.44 -11.73 -11.35
N THR A 45 -4.90 -12.48 -10.36
CA THR A 45 -6.02 -13.42 -10.47
C THR A 45 -7.35 -12.67 -10.63
N LEU A 46 -7.61 -11.71 -9.74
CA LEU A 46 -8.84 -10.92 -9.75
C LEU A 46 -8.97 -10.05 -11.01
N SER A 47 -7.85 -9.58 -11.56
CA SER A 47 -7.82 -8.83 -12.82
C SER A 47 -8.49 -9.59 -13.97
N LYS A 48 -8.38 -10.91 -13.98
CA LYS A 48 -8.91 -11.81 -15.03
C LYS A 48 -10.29 -12.38 -14.71
N ASN A 49 -10.78 -12.21 -13.48
CA ASN A 49 -12.03 -12.80 -13.04
C ASN A 49 -13.25 -12.00 -13.58
N PRO A 50 -14.12 -12.60 -14.43
CA PRO A 50 -15.28 -11.91 -14.98
C PRO A 50 -16.38 -11.63 -13.94
N GLU A 51 -16.40 -12.38 -12.83
CA GLU A 51 -17.36 -12.21 -11.75
C GLU A 51 -17.04 -10.98 -10.85
N VAL A 52 -15.89 -10.33 -11.07
CA VAL A 52 -15.42 -9.18 -10.28
C VAL A 52 -15.50 -7.91 -11.11
N SER A 53 -16.09 -6.86 -10.54
CA SER A 53 -16.10 -5.49 -11.11
C SER A 53 -15.18 -4.53 -10.36
N LEU A 54 -15.00 -4.73 -9.05
CA LEU A 54 -14.20 -3.88 -8.14
C LEU A 54 -13.39 -4.74 -7.19
N VAL A 55 -12.27 -4.18 -6.72
CA VAL A 55 -11.50 -4.75 -5.62
C VAL A 55 -11.50 -3.75 -4.46
N LEU A 56 -11.90 -4.20 -3.27
CA LEU A 56 -11.71 -3.51 -2.00
C LEU A 56 -10.45 -4.04 -1.33
N LEU A 57 -9.49 -3.17 -1.02
CA LEU A 57 -8.33 -3.48 -0.21
C LEU A 57 -8.50 -2.88 1.19
N LYS A 58 -8.45 -3.72 2.22
CA LYS A 58 -8.56 -3.32 3.62
C LYS A 58 -7.65 -4.16 4.52
N SER A 59 -7.41 -3.69 5.72
CA SER A 59 -6.72 -4.45 6.76
C SER A 59 -7.60 -4.67 7.98
N GLU A 60 -7.28 -5.69 8.78
CA GLU A 60 -7.95 -5.95 10.05
C GLU A 60 -7.56 -4.92 11.12
N GLY A 61 -8.45 -4.76 12.10
CA GLY A 61 -8.26 -3.94 13.29
C GLY A 61 -8.53 -2.45 13.08
N GLU A 62 -8.34 -1.67 14.15
CA GLU A 62 -8.74 -0.26 14.20
C GLU A 62 -7.53 0.71 14.28
N ARG A 63 -6.31 0.21 14.59
CA ARG A 63 -5.17 1.07 14.94
C ARG A 63 -4.33 1.47 13.73
N ALA A 64 -3.94 0.51 12.91
CA ALA A 64 -3.07 0.72 11.77
C ALA A 64 -3.70 0.12 10.52
N PHE A 65 -3.65 0.85 9.41
CA PHE A 65 -3.91 0.25 8.12
C PHE A 65 -2.72 -0.62 7.70
N CYS A 66 -1.50 -0.04 7.69
CA CYS A 66 -0.30 -0.78 7.33
C CYS A 66 0.96 -0.05 7.81
N ALA A 67 1.83 -0.75 8.52
CA ALA A 67 3.12 -0.24 8.99
C ALA A 67 4.29 -0.42 7.98
N GLY A 68 3.99 -0.82 6.74
CA GLY A 68 4.98 -1.01 5.69
C GLY A 68 5.52 -2.44 5.62
N ALA A 69 6.78 -2.60 5.27
CA ALA A 69 7.46 -3.89 5.21
C ALA A 69 7.81 -4.43 6.60
N SER A 70 8.01 -5.74 6.70
CA SER A 70 8.51 -6.39 7.92
C SER A 70 9.88 -5.84 8.31
N PHE A 71 9.95 -5.29 9.52
CA PHE A 71 11.21 -4.76 10.05
C PHE A 71 12.19 -5.90 10.37
N ASP A 72 11.70 -7.06 10.79
CA ASP A 72 12.53 -8.23 11.06
C ASP A 72 13.20 -8.75 9.78
N GLU A 73 12.46 -8.82 8.66
CA GLU A 73 13.03 -9.19 7.37
C GLU A 73 14.04 -8.14 6.86
N LEU A 74 13.76 -6.84 7.07
CA LEU A 74 14.72 -5.77 6.74
C LEU A 74 16.04 -5.94 7.50
N LEU A 75 15.98 -6.26 8.79
CA LEU A 75 17.16 -6.49 9.63
C LEU A 75 17.94 -7.76 9.26
N ALA A 76 17.29 -8.70 8.60
CA ALA A 76 17.90 -9.96 8.16
C ALA A 76 18.67 -9.86 6.83
N ILE A 77 18.52 -8.76 6.07
CA ILE A 77 19.19 -8.56 4.78
C ILE A 77 20.71 -8.56 4.99
N SER A 78 21.39 -9.49 4.31
CA SER A 78 22.83 -9.68 4.43
C SER A 78 23.61 -9.41 3.14
N ASN A 79 22.93 -9.44 1.99
CA ASN A 79 23.55 -9.29 0.67
C ASN A 79 22.62 -8.59 -0.33
N SER A 80 23.18 -8.16 -1.48
CA SER A 80 22.48 -7.39 -2.51
C SER A 80 21.27 -8.13 -3.11
N SER A 81 21.35 -9.45 -3.27
CA SER A 81 20.26 -10.25 -3.82
C SER A 81 19.05 -10.27 -2.87
N GLU A 82 19.31 -10.45 -1.57
CA GLU A 82 18.27 -10.41 -0.54
C GLU A 82 17.64 -9.01 -0.43
N GLY A 83 18.48 -7.96 -0.46
CA GLY A 83 18.00 -6.58 -0.46
C GLY A 83 17.08 -6.28 -1.64
N LYS A 84 17.50 -6.63 -2.86
CA LYS A 84 16.68 -6.49 -4.06
C LYS A 84 15.38 -7.29 -3.95
N ALA A 85 15.44 -8.55 -3.53
CA ALA A 85 14.26 -9.40 -3.37
C ALA A 85 13.24 -8.80 -2.39
N PHE A 86 13.68 -8.34 -1.22
CA PHE A 86 12.85 -7.72 -0.19
C PHE A 86 12.09 -6.49 -0.72
N PHE A 87 12.79 -5.53 -1.31
CA PHE A 87 12.16 -4.31 -1.82
C PHE A 87 11.33 -4.56 -3.09
N SER A 88 11.64 -5.60 -3.88
CA SER A 88 10.85 -5.99 -5.04
C SER A 88 9.44 -6.45 -4.67
N GLY A 89 9.19 -6.90 -3.45
CA GLY A 89 7.87 -7.29 -2.99
C GLY A 89 6.83 -6.18 -3.20
N PHE A 90 7.13 -4.95 -2.75
CA PHE A 90 6.25 -3.80 -3.00
C PHE A 90 6.20 -3.40 -4.48
N ALA A 91 7.30 -3.52 -5.23
CA ALA A 91 7.31 -3.26 -6.66
C ALA A 91 6.31 -4.16 -7.40
N HIS A 92 6.28 -5.45 -7.08
CA HIS A 92 5.35 -6.40 -7.68
C HIS A 92 3.90 -6.09 -7.31
N VAL A 93 3.61 -5.77 -6.05
CA VAL A 93 2.25 -5.39 -5.63
C VAL A 93 1.79 -4.12 -6.34
N ILE A 94 2.62 -3.07 -6.39
CA ILE A 94 2.30 -1.81 -7.08
C ILE A 94 2.00 -2.08 -8.56
N ASN A 95 2.81 -2.88 -9.24
CA ASN A 95 2.59 -3.22 -10.64
C ASN A 95 1.32 -4.06 -10.83
N ALA A 96 1.06 -5.05 -9.97
CA ALA A 96 -0.16 -5.85 -10.03
C ALA A 96 -1.42 -5.01 -9.80
N MET A 97 -1.43 -4.08 -8.84
CA MET A 97 -2.55 -3.17 -8.59
C MET A 97 -2.74 -2.17 -9.73
N ARG A 98 -1.65 -1.62 -10.26
CA ARG A 98 -1.65 -0.66 -11.38
C ARG A 98 -2.24 -1.27 -12.65
N THR A 99 -1.83 -2.49 -12.98
CA THR A 99 -2.26 -3.21 -14.20
C THR A 99 -3.55 -3.98 -14.03
N CYS A 100 -4.06 -4.10 -12.80
CA CYS A 100 -5.35 -4.72 -12.54
C CYS A 100 -6.45 -4.02 -13.34
N LYS A 101 -7.27 -4.79 -14.05
CA LYS A 101 -8.38 -4.26 -14.86
C LYS A 101 -9.53 -3.71 -14.01
N LYS A 102 -9.57 -4.05 -12.73
CA LYS A 102 -10.63 -3.67 -11.82
C LYS A 102 -10.21 -2.44 -11.03
N PRO A 103 -11.06 -1.41 -10.87
CA PRO A 103 -10.79 -0.32 -9.94
C PRO A 103 -10.54 -0.86 -8.53
N VAL A 104 -9.49 -0.34 -7.89
CA VAL A 104 -9.09 -0.72 -6.53
C VAL A 104 -9.47 0.39 -5.56
N ILE A 105 -10.32 0.04 -4.61
CA ILE A 105 -10.80 0.95 -3.56
C ILE A 105 -10.05 0.63 -2.28
N GLY A 106 -9.47 1.63 -1.65
CA GLY A 106 -8.76 1.48 -0.36
C GLY A 106 -9.67 1.88 0.80
N ARG A 107 -9.67 1.06 1.88
CA ARG A 107 -10.26 1.37 3.18
C ARG A 107 -9.15 1.54 4.20
N VAL A 108 -8.91 2.78 4.61
CA VAL A 108 -7.78 3.16 5.47
C VAL A 108 -8.30 3.68 6.80
N GLN A 109 -8.40 2.81 7.81
CA GLN A 109 -8.99 3.13 9.11
C GLN A 109 -8.01 3.76 10.10
N GLY A 110 -6.71 3.70 9.85
CA GLY A 110 -5.73 4.12 10.84
C GLY A 110 -4.35 4.40 10.26
N LYS A 111 -3.37 4.52 11.14
CA LYS A 111 -1.99 4.89 10.80
C LYS A 111 -1.42 4.11 9.64
N THR A 112 -0.74 4.82 8.74
CA THR A 112 -0.20 4.30 7.48
C THR A 112 1.23 4.77 7.32
N VAL A 113 2.18 3.84 7.22
CA VAL A 113 3.62 4.15 7.22
C VAL A 113 4.32 3.48 6.04
N GLY A 114 5.27 4.17 5.43
CA GLY A 114 6.18 3.61 4.46
C GLY A 114 5.48 2.92 3.29
N GLY A 115 5.77 1.64 3.07
CA GLY A 115 5.10 0.82 2.06
C GLY A 115 3.58 0.85 2.13
N GLY A 116 2.98 1.06 3.33
CA GLY A 116 1.54 1.24 3.50
C GLY A 116 1.02 2.50 2.82
N VAL A 117 1.79 3.60 2.83
CA VAL A 117 1.47 4.83 2.07
C VAL A 117 1.50 4.52 0.57
N GLY A 118 2.47 3.72 0.13
CA GLY A 118 2.54 3.23 -1.25
C GLY A 118 1.28 2.46 -1.66
N LEU A 119 0.80 1.54 -0.82
CA LEU A 119 -0.44 0.80 -1.07
C LEU A 119 -1.67 1.71 -1.16
N ALA A 120 -1.80 2.67 -0.24
CA ALA A 120 -2.88 3.66 -0.30
C ALA A 120 -2.80 4.52 -1.57
N ALA A 121 -1.58 4.90 -2.01
CA ALA A 121 -1.36 5.70 -3.21
C ALA A 121 -1.70 4.95 -4.51
N VAL A 122 -1.55 3.63 -4.53
CA VAL A 122 -1.88 2.79 -5.70
C VAL A 122 -3.37 2.48 -5.80
N CYS A 123 -4.13 2.58 -4.71
CA CYS A 123 -5.59 2.51 -4.79
C CYS A 123 -6.13 3.65 -5.67
N ASP A 124 -7.11 3.37 -6.52
CA ASP A 124 -7.71 4.37 -7.40
C ASP A 124 -8.55 5.39 -6.61
N TYR A 125 -9.21 4.92 -5.55
CA TYR A 125 -10.04 5.75 -4.68
C TYR A 125 -9.91 5.28 -3.24
N VAL A 126 -9.72 6.21 -2.29
CA VAL A 126 -9.43 5.86 -0.89
C VAL A 126 -10.43 6.50 0.06
N PHE A 127 -11.08 5.67 0.86
CA PHE A 127 -11.85 6.07 2.03
C PHE A 127 -10.96 5.97 3.26
N ALA A 128 -10.94 7.00 4.08
CA ALA A 128 -10.11 7.06 5.27
C ALA A 128 -10.88 7.59 6.48
N THR A 129 -10.39 7.29 7.68
CA THR A 129 -10.86 7.95 8.91
C THR A 129 -9.93 9.10 9.31
N GLU A 130 -10.35 9.94 10.23
CA GLU A 130 -9.49 10.98 10.82
C GLU A 130 -8.24 10.41 11.52
N ALA A 131 -8.31 9.15 11.98
CA ALA A 131 -7.19 8.45 12.60
C ALA A 131 -6.11 7.98 11.58
N ALA A 132 -6.40 8.08 10.28
CA ALA A 132 -5.53 7.61 9.19
C ALA A 132 -4.40 8.61 8.88
N ALA A 133 -3.56 8.90 9.88
CA ALA A 133 -2.35 9.69 9.68
C ALA A 133 -1.31 8.92 8.85
N VAL A 134 -0.50 9.65 8.07
CA VAL A 134 0.53 9.08 7.18
C VAL A 134 1.93 9.56 7.52
N LYS A 135 2.93 8.71 7.27
CA LYS A 135 4.34 9.04 7.44
C LYS A 135 5.23 8.21 6.50
N LEU A 136 6.27 8.83 5.93
CA LEU A 136 7.37 8.13 5.26
C LEU A 136 8.60 8.18 6.16
N SER A 137 8.84 7.11 6.91
CA SER A 137 9.91 7.04 7.92
C SER A 137 11.24 6.49 7.39
N GLU A 138 11.31 6.12 6.14
CA GLU A 138 12.43 5.39 5.55
C GLU A 138 13.77 6.10 5.72
N ILE A 139 13.83 7.41 5.50
CA ILE A 139 15.09 8.19 5.64
C ILE A 139 15.60 8.18 7.08
N SER A 140 14.70 8.15 8.08
CA SER A 140 15.12 8.10 9.48
C SER A 140 15.80 6.80 9.89
N ILE A 141 15.69 5.76 9.10
CA ILE A 141 16.35 4.46 9.30
C ILE A 141 17.45 4.19 8.26
N GLY A 142 17.87 5.21 7.51
CA GLY A 142 18.98 5.13 6.56
C GLY A 142 18.64 4.60 5.16
N ILE A 143 17.36 4.38 4.84
CA ILE A 143 16.90 4.00 3.51
C ILE A 143 16.03 5.10 2.90
N ALA A 144 15.65 4.98 1.64
CA ALA A 144 14.75 5.94 1.00
C ALA A 144 13.51 5.22 0.43
N PRO A 145 12.32 5.88 0.39
CA PRO A 145 11.08 5.28 -0.08
C PRO A 145 11.02 5.17 -1.61
N LEU A 146 12.10 4.70 -2.26
CA LEU A 146 12.28 4.79 -3.71
C LEU A 146 11.24 3.97 -4.49
N VAL A 147 10.90 2.78 -4.01
CA VAL A 147 9.96 1.88 -4.68
C VAL A 147 8.56 2.47 -4.73
N ILE A 148 8.11 3.07 -3.63
CA ILE A 148 6.76 3.62 -3.53
C ILE A 148 6.66 5.07 -4.05
N ALA A 149 7.81 5.75 -4.19
CA ALA A 149 7.85 7.15 -4.58
C ALA A 149 7.07 7.47 -5.86
N PRO A 150 7.15 6.69 -6.96
CA PRO A 150 6.37 6.97 -8.17
C PRO A 150 4.86 6.96 -7.92
N ALA A 151 4.35 6.01 -7.13
CA ALA A 151 2.93 5.91 -6.81
C ALA A 151 2.47 7.07 -5.91
N VAL A 152 3.27 7.40 -4.90
CA VAL A 152 3.01 8.51 -3.98
C VAL A 152 3.06 9.84 -4.75
N GLU A 153 4.10 10.08 -5.55
CA GLU A 153 4.23 11.28 -6.39
C GLU A 153 3.03 11.46 -7.31
N ARG A 154 2.59 10.37 -7.95
CA ARG A 154 1.43 10.41 -8.84
C ARG A 154 0.15 10.85 -8.13
N LYS A 155 -0.02 10.50 -6.85
CA LYS A 155 -1.19 10.86 -6.05
C LYS A 155 -1.13 12.28 -5.48
N ILE A 156 0.00 12.65 -4.88
CA ILE A 156 0.12 13.88 -4.09
C ILE A 156 1.08 14.93 -4.69
N GLY A 157 1.59 14.65 -5.88
CA GLY A 157 2.56 15.51 -6.56
C GLY A 157 3.95 15.48 -5.92
N LYS A 158 4.94 16.03 -6.63
CA LYS A 158 6.34 16.11 -6.17
C LYS A 158 6.49 16.87 -4.85
N ALA A 159 5.76 17.95 -4.69
CA ALA A 159 5.81 18.76 -3.47
C ALA A 159 5.30 17.97 -2.25
N GLY A 160 4.18 17.25 -2.40
CA GLY A 160 3.66 16.39 -1.34
C GLY A 160 4.59 15.23 -0.99
N LEU A 161 5.18 14.58 -2.01
CA LEU A 161 6.19 13.55 -1.78
C LEU A 161 7.41 14.10 -1.05
N ALA A 162 7.94 15.27 -1.45
CA ALA A 162 9.06 15.91 -0.79
C ALA A 162 8.74 16.25 0.67
N GLU A 163 7.55 16.79 0.94
CA GLU A 163 7.08 17.12 2.28
C GLU A 163 7.03 15.88 3.20
N LEU A 164 6.52 14.73 2.68
CA LEU A 164 6.50 13.49 3.45
C LEU A 164 7.90 12.88 3.62
N ALA A 165 8.66 12.77 2.55
CA ALA A 165 9.93 12.04 2.57
C ALA A 165 11.03 12.78 3.33
N LEU A 166 11.05 14.13 3.26
CA LEU A 166 12.06 14.96 3.92
C LEU A 166 11.67 15.39 5.36
N SER A 167 10.48 14.98 5.83
CA SER A 167 10.05 15.12 7.23
C SER A 167 9.78 13.72 7.85
N PRO A 168 10.76 12.80 7.88
CA PRO A 168 10.54 11.37 8.11
C PRO A 168 10.03 11.02 9.51
N THR A 169 10.11 11.93 10.46
CA THR A 169 9.62 11.76 11.84
C THR A 169 8.23 12.37 12.07
N GLU A 170 7.75 13.20 11.13
CA GLU A 170 6.48 13.90 11.26
C GLU A 170 5.31 13.08 10.75
N TRP A 171 4.21 13.13 11.47
CA TRP A 171 2.93 12.61 11.01
C TRP A 171 2.14 13.70 10.28
N LYS A 172 1.69 13.40 9.09
CA LYS A 172 0.66 14.21 8.42
C LYS A 172 -0.71 13.60 8.70
N ASN A 173 -1.68 14.43 9.06
CA ASN A 173 -3.02 13.95 9.40
C ASN A 173 -3.84 13.58 8.15
N ALA A 174 -5.00 12.97 8.37
CA ALA A 174 -5.88 12.52 7.28
C ALA A 174 -6.40 13.67 6.41
N TYR A 175 -6.58 14.85 6.96
CA TYR A 175 -7.04 16.03 6.20
C TYR A 175 -5.96 16.57 5.27
N TRP A 176 -4.69 16.60 5.72
CA TRP A 176 -3.56 16.87 4.83
C TRP A 176 -3.52 15.87 3.67
N ALA A 177 -3.68 14.57 3.98
CA ALA A 177 -3.67 13.51 2.97
C ALA A 177 -4.83 13.66 1.97
N LYS A 178 -6.01 14.11 2.44
CA LYS A 178 -7.14 14.43 1.57
C LYS A 178 -6.88 15.66 0.71
N GLU A 179 -6.35 16.72 1.27
CA GLU A 179 -6.01 17.95 0.53
C GLU A 179 -5.01 17.67 -0.59
N LYS A 180 -4.00 16.84 -0.34
CA LYS A 180 -3.02 16.43 -1.34
C LYS A 180 -3.54 15.39 -2.34
N GLY A 181 -4.72 14.81 -2.14
CA GLY A 181 -5.33 13.83 -3.05
C GLY A 181 -4.97 12.37 -2.78
N LEU A 182 -4.27 12.05 -1.68
CA LEU A 182 -4.02 10.67 -1.28
C LEU A 182 -5.33 9.98 -0.86
N TYR A 183 -6.16 10.68 -0.07
CA TYR A 183 -7.47 10.24 0.34
C TYR A 183 -8.57 11.00 -0.40
N ALA A 184 -9.59 10.29 -0.87
CA ALA A 184 -10.74 10.90 -1.54
C ALA A 184 -11.79 11.40 -0.54
N LYS A 185 -12.03 10.63 0.52
CA LYS A 185 -12.98 10.95 1.58
C LYS A 185 -12.37 10.66 2.96
N VAL A 186 -12.67 11.52 3.93
CA VAL A 186 -12.29 11.35 5.34
C VAL A 186 -13.54 11.44 6.21
N PHE A 187 -13.64 10.51 7.18
CA PHE A 187 -14.78 10.33 8.09
C PHE A 187 -14.31 10.38 9.53
N GLN A 188 -15.20 10.79 10.44
CA GLN A 188 -14.89 10.88 11.87
C GLN A 188 -14.69 9.50 12.51
N SER A 189 -15.42 8.49 12.02
CA SER A 189 -15.37 7.14 12.56
C SER A 189 -15.33 6.07 11.49
N THR A 190 -14.81 4.89 11.85
CA THR A 190 -14.84 3.68 11.02
C THR A 190 -16.29 3.31 10.65
N LYS A 191 -17.22 3.46 11.58
CA LYS A 191 -18.65 3.15 11.35
C LYS A 191 -19.26 4.01 10.25
N GLU A 192 -18.99 5.32 10.26
CA GLU A 192 -19.45 6.23 9.20
C GLU A 192 -18.79 5.91 7.87
N MET A 193 -17.48 5.70 7.89
CA MET A 193 -16.71 5.34 6.71
C MET A 193 -17.26 4.06 6.07
N ASP A 194 -17.47 3.00 6.85
CA ASP A 194 -17.92 1.71 6.36
C ASP A 194 -19.33 1.79 5.76
N LYS A 195 -20.24 2.54 6.39
CA LYS A 195 -21.58 2.76 5.84
C LYS A 195 -21.53 3.42 4.45
N GLU A 196 -20.74 4.47 4.30
CA GLU A 196 -20.58 5.17 3.02
C GLU A 196 -19.82 4.34 1.99
N LEU A 197 -18.83 3.59 2.44
CA LEU A 197 -18.05 2.68 1.60
C LEU A 197 -18.94 1.57 1.03
N ASP A 198 -19.75 0.92 1.85
CA ASP A 198 -20.66 -0.14 1.42
C ASP A 198 -21.65 0.39 0.37
N PHE A 199 -22.26 1.53 0.61
CA PHE A 199 -23.15 2.17 -0.35
C PHE A 199 -22.43 2.48 -1.67
N TYR A 200 -21.22 3.04 -1.59
CA TYR A 200 -20.39 3.35 -2.76
C TYR A 200 -20.04 2.09 -3.56
N LEU A 201 -19.58 1.03 -2.89
CA LEU A 201 -19.19 -0.22 -3.54
C LEU A 201 -20.36 -0.88 -4.28
N GLN A 202 -21.53 -0.99 -3.62
CA GLN A 202 -22.73 -1.55 -4.24
C GLN A 202 -23.14 -0.75 -5.49
N LYS A 203 -23.12 0.57 -5.39
CA LYS A 203 -23.45 1.45 -6.50
C LYS A 203 -22.44 1.31 -7.64
N MET A 204 -21.15 1.30 -7.36
CA MET A 204 -20.10 1.15 -8.37
C MET A 204 -20.16 -0.23 -9.05
N ALA A 205 -20.41 -1.30 -8.29
CA ALA A 205 -20.52 -2.66 -8.83
C ALA A 205 -21.72 -2.84 -9.76
N SER A 206 -22.75 -1.99 -9.65
CA SER A 206 -23.93 -2.00 -10.54
C SER A 206 -23.68 -1.34 -11.92
N TYR A 207 -22.58 -0.60 -12.06
CA TYR A 207 -22.25 0.07 -13.32
C TYR A 207 -21.65 -0.87 -14.35
N ASN A 208 -21.57 -0.40 -15.60
CA ASN A 208 -20.98 -1.15 -16.70
C ASN A 208 -19.50 -1.50 -16.41
N PRO A 209 -19.15 -2.80 -16.29
CA PRO A 209 -17.79 -3.22 -15.95
C PRO A 209 -16.75 -2.84 -17.01
N GLU A 210 -17.13 -2.78 -18.27
CA GLU A 210 -16.24 -2.36 -19.35
C GLU A 210 -15.91 -0.87 -19.23
N ALA A 211 -16.88 -0.03 -18.83
CA ALA A 211 -16.62 1.38 -18.57
C ALA A 211 -15.68 1.57 -17.38
N LEU A 212 -15.83 0.79 -16.32
CA LEU A 212 -14.94 0.80 -15.16
C LEU A 212 -13.51 0.38 -15.55
N GLU A 213 -13.35 -0.69 -16.34
CA GLU A 213 -12.04 -1.14 -16.84
C GLU A 213 -11.36 -0.07 -17.71
N LYS A 214 -12.10 0.51 -18.65
CA LYS A 214 -11.58 1.59 -19.52
C LYS A 214 -11.15 2.82 -18.72
N MET A 215 -11.96 3.18 -17.71
CA MET A 215 -11.60 4.31 -16.83
C MET A 215 -10.37 3.98 -15.99
N LYS A 216 -10.28 2.79 -15.39
CA LYS A 216 -9.09 2.32 -14.68
C LYS A 216 -7.85 2.44 -15.56
N ARG A 217 -7.90 1.94 -16.79
CA ARG A 217 -6.79 2.03 -17.73
C ARG A 217 -6.40 3.48 -18.02
N ALA A 218 -7.39 4.36 -18.26
CA ALA A 218 -7.14 5.78 -18.53
C ALA A 218 -6.45 6.49 -17.36
N LEU A 219 -6.82 6.15 -16.12
CA LEU A 219 -6.18 6.68 -14.92
C LEU A 219 -4.68 6.31 -14.82
N TRP A 220 -4.23 5.23 -15.45
CA TRP A 220 -2.86 4.73 -15.33
C TRP A 220 -2.00 4.90 -16.60
N ILE A 221 -2.48 5.66 -17.58
CA ILE A 221 -1.67 6.06 -18.76
C ILE A 221 -0.42 6.81 -18.30
N GLY A 222 0.71 6.54 -18.96
CA GLY A 222 2.00 7.18 -18.67
C GLY A 222 2.81 6.48 -17.57
N THR A 223 2.35 5.30 -17.12
CA THR A 223 3.07 4.49 -16.11
C THR A 223 3.63 3.18 -16.65
N GLU A 224 3.64 3.00 -17.96
CA GLU A 224 4.04 1.74 -18.62
C GLU A 224 5.49 1.34 -18.32
N HIS A 225 6.34 2.33 -18.11
CA HIS A 225 7.75 2.14 -17.75
C HIS A 225 7.98 1.66 -16.30
N TRP A 226 6.92 1.65 -15.46
CA TRP A 226 7.08 1.29 -14.04
C TRP A 226 7.45 -0.18 -13.81
N ASP A 227 7.19 -1.07 -14.76
CA ASP A 227 7.60 -2.47 -14.65
C ASP A 227 9.12 -2.59 -14.44
N ALA A 228 9.91 -1.82 -15.18
CA ALA A 228 11.36 -1.76 -15.02
C ALA A 228 11.80 -0.81 -13.91
N LEU A 229 11.21 0.40 -13.86
CA LEU A 229 11.57 1.44 -12.90
C LEU A 229 11.48 0.97 -11.45
N LEU A 230 10.39 0.30 -11.07
CA LEU A 230 10.20 -0.10 -9.67
C LEU A 230 11.20 -1.19 -9.24
N LEU A 231 11.62 -2.07 -10.15
CA LEU A 231 12.64 -3.08 -9.88
C LEU A 231 14.05 -2.45 -9.76
N GLU A 232 14.34 -1.44 -10.59
CA GLU A 232 15.57 -0.63 -10.43
C GLU A 232 15.57 0.08 -9.07
N ARG A 233 14.46 0.68 -8.66
CA ARG A 233 14.30 1.33 -7.36
C ARG A 233 14.42 0.35 -6.20
N ALA A 234 13.95 -0.88 -6.37
CA ALA A 234 14.10 -1.94 -5.38
C ALA A 234 15.58 -2.32 -5.19
N GLU A 235 16.35 -2.40 -6.26
CA GLU A 235 17.79 -2.66 -6.21
C GLU A 235 18.53 -1.52 -5.50
N GLN A 236 18.23 -0.26 -5.85
CA GLN A 236 18.80 0.92 -5.17
C GLN A 236 18.48 0.93 -3.67
N SER A 237 17.23 0.61 -3.29
CA SER A 237 16.83 0.51 -1.87
C SER A 237 17.57 -0.62 -1.15
N GLY A 238 17.76 -1.76 -1.82
CA GLY A 238 18.55 -2.89 -1.29
C GLY A 238 20.02 -2.52 -1.04
N GLN A 239 20.63 -1.73 -1.93
CA GLN A 239 21.99 -1.22 -1.75
C GLN A 239 22.08 -0.28 -0.54
N LEU A 240 21.10 0.63 -0.37
CA LEU A 240 21.03 1.52 0.80
C LEU A 240 20.92 0.72 2.09
N ALA A 241 20.11 -0.33 2.15
CA ALA A 241 19.95 -1.17 3.33
C ALA A 241 21.27 -1.84 3.78
N LEU A 242 22.19 -2.07 2.85
CA LEU A 242 23.50 -2.66 3.13
C LEU A 242 24.61 -1.65 3.46
N SER A 243 24.34 -0.36 3.35
CA SER A 243 25.33 0.67 3.66
C SER A 243 25.71 0.65 5.16
N GLU A 244 26.95 1.03 5.48
CA GLU A 244 27.44 1.07 6.85
C GLU A 244 26.61 1.99 7.76
N ASP A 245 26.14 3.13 7.22
CA ASP A 245 25.35 4.09 7.98
C ASP A 245 23.96 3.53 8.30
N THR A 246 23.33 2.86 7.33
CA THR A 246 22.03 2.20 7.54
C THR A 246 22.16 1.07 8.56
N LYS A 247 23.19 0.22 8.45
CA LYS A 247 23.45 -0.86 9.42
C LYS A 247 23.63 -0.33 10.84
N LYS A 248 24.38 0.76 11.01
CA LYS A 248 24.54 1.43 12.32
C LYS A 248 23.22 1.93 12.86
N THR A 249 22.43 2.60 12.01
CA THR A 249 21.11 3.12 12.39
C THR A 249 20.17 1.98 12.79
N LEU A 250 20.05 0.93 11.97
CA LEU A 250 19.19 -0.22 12.25
C LEU A 250 19.61 -0.98 13.52
N ALA A 251 20.92 -1.07 13.81
CA ALA A 251 21.41 -1.69 15.04
C ALA A 251 20.95 -0.97 16.32
N ALA A 252 20.68 0.34 16.25
CA ALA A 252 20.17 1.12 17.37
C ALA A 252 18.70 0.79 17.69
N PHE A 253 17.93 0.28 16.75
CA PHE A 253 16.54 -0.13 16.95
C PHE A 253 16.40 -1.56 17.53
N LYS A 254 17.49 -2.34 17.61
CA LYS A 254 17.48 -3.70 18.22
C LYS A 254 17.56 -3.67 19.76
N LYS A 255 17.75 -2.50 20.37
CA LYS A 255 17.80 -2.31 21.83
C LYS A 255 16.44 -1.87 22.36
#